data_3b9e0862702a17f44e1150e5002b9154
#
_entry.id   3b9e0862702a17f44e1150e5002b9154
#
_cell.length_a   1.000
_cell.length_b   1.000
_cell.length_c   1.000
_cell.angle_alpha   90.00
_cell.angle_beta   90.00
_cell.angle_gamma   90.00
#
_symmetry.space_group_name_H-M   'P 1'
#
loop_
_entity.id
_entity.type
_entity.pdbx_description
1 polymer ?
#
loop_
_entity_poly.entity_id
_entity_poly.type
_entity_poly.pdbx_seq_one_letter_code
_entity_poly.pdbx_strand_id
1 'polypeptide(L)'
;MGKTVRERIKETIFKHLKKNNSLVFGQCLTAVGWVGGTLPELSEKDGLVELSMADVSNGGIVTGAGLSNRRPIYVIRYQGFNWFNASIILNYACKSKELWDVPCPIFIRGIAMEGSIGPVAGSSHHSLYYRMPGIKIASPMTPKEYLSIYDNFMKNDDVLYVSEHRGSYSNTDELKDFVSENLDIILFPISITRFEAQRAKIELEKHGYKIGIANILWI
;
A
#
# COMPACT_ATOMS: atom_id res chain seq x y z
N MET A 1 1.36 -5.59 24.42
CA MET A 1 1.64 -6.09 23.08
C MET A 1 1.41 -4.98 22.07
N GLY A 2 2.31 -4.77 21.11
CA GLY A 2 2.13 -3.83 20.02
C GLY A 2 1.00 -4.26 19.06
N LYS A 3 0.40 -3.31 18.34
CA LYS A 3 -0.58 -3.63 17.30
C LYS A 3 0.10 -4.27 16.10
N THR A 4 -0.56 -5.24 15.49
CA THR A 4 -0.14 -5.80 14.20
C THR A 4 -0.35 -4.80 13.07
N VAL A 5 0.31 -5.01 11.93
CA VAL A 5 0.07 -4.23 10.70
C VAL A 5 -1.42 -4.28 10.33
N ARG A 6 -2.05 -5.46 10.38
CA ARG A 6 -3.50 -5.63 10.12
C ARG A 6 -4.37 -4.75 10.99
N GLU A 7 -4.15 -4.78 12.30
CA GLU A 7 -4.92 -3.96 13.24
C GLU A 7 -4.68 -2.46 13.02
N ARG A 8 -3.46 -2.09 12.68
CA ARG A 8 -3.13 -0.71 12.34
C ARG A 8 -3.85 -0.23 11.07
N ILE A 9 -3.90 -1.06 10.04
CA ILE A 9 -4.65 -0.78 8.81
C ILE A 9 -6.14 -0.59 9.15
N LYS A 10 -6.74 -1.55 9.85
CA LYS A 10 -8.17 -1.52 10.25
C LYS A 10 -8.51 -0.25 11.03
N GLU A 11 -7.69 0.10 12.02
CA GLU A 11 -7.87 1.30 12.83
C GLU A 11 -7.73 2.59 12.00
N THR A 12 -6.75 2.65 11.12
CA THR A 12 -6.51 3.81 10.25
C THR A 12 -7.70 4.05 9.33
N ILE A 13 -8.22 3.00 8.71
CA ILE A 13 -9.39 3.09 7.83
C ILE A 13 -10.65 3.46 8.61
N PHE A 14 -10.85 2.88 9.80
CA PHE A 14 -11.96 3.28 10.65
C PHE A 14 -11.93 4.78 10.99
N LYS A 15 -10.77 5.29 11.38
CA LYS A 15 -10.58 6.71 11.66
C LYS A 15 -10.76 7.59 10.41
N HIS A 16 -10.32 7.10 9.25
CA HIS A 16 -10.51 7.77 7.97
C HIS A 16 -11.98 7.96 7.64
N LEU A 17 -12.78 6.90 7.74
CA LEU A 17 -14.22 6.93 7.48
C LEU A 17 -15.02 7.82 8.47
N LYS A 18 -14.46 8.10 9.65
CA LYS A 18 -15.08 9.05 10.61
C LYS A 18 -14.75 10.51 10.31
N LYS A 19 -13.85 10.80 9.38
CA LYS A 19 -13.57 12.17 8.92
C LYS A 19 -14.57 12.59 7.85
N ASN A 20 -14.84 13.89 7.78
CA ASN A 20 -15.80 14.46 6.84
C ASN A 20 -15.54 14.02 5.39
N ASN A 21 -16.54 13.43 4.77
CA ASN A 21 -16.55 13.04 3.35
C ASN A 21 -15.49 12.04 2.89
N SER A 22 -14.90 11.29 3.80
CA SER A 22 -13.96 10.22 3.47
C SER A 22 -14.71 8.98 2.95
N LEU A 23 -14.15 8.35 1.93
CA LEU A 23 -14.71 7.16 1.29
C LEU A 23 -13.65 6.08 1.15
N VAL A 24 -14.08 4.84 1.24
CA VAL A 24 -13.28 3.66 0.90
C VAL A 24 -13.99 2.90 -0.21
N PHE A 25 -13.31 2.69 -1.31
CA PHE A 25 -13.82 1.99 -2.48
C PHE A 25 -13.06 0.68 -2.70
N GLY A 26 -13.72 -0.28 -3.30
CA GLY A 26 -13.09 -1.48 -3.81
C GLY A 26 -14.09 -2.56 -4.18
N GLN A 27 -13.57 -3.67 -4.71
CA GLN A 27 -14.39 -4.83 -5.06
C GLN A 27 -14.31 -5.88 -3.96
N CYS A 28 -15.42 -6.54 -3.68
CA CYS A 28 -15.50 -7.62 -2.69
C CYS A 28 -14.91 -7.21 -1.31
N LEU A 29 -15.20 -6.02 -0.85
CA LEU A 29 -14.64 -5.47 0.39
C LEU A 29 -15.08 -6.26 1.63
N THR A 30 -16.32 -6.75 1.64
CA THR A 30 -16.89 -7.55 2.73
C THR A 30 -16.44 -9.01 2.69
N ALA A 31 -16.01 -9.49 1.52
CA ALA A 31 -15.61 -10.87 1.34
C ALA A 31 -14.33 -11.21 2.11
N VAL A 32 -14.23 -12.48 2.54
CA VAL A 32 -13.10 -13.01 3.32
C VAL A 32 -12.83 -12.18 4.58
N GLY A 33 -13.90 -11.88 5.33
CA GLY A 33 -13.80 -11.14 6.59
C GLY A 33 -13.22 -9.74 6.40
N TRP A 34 -13.86 -8.92 5.57
CA TRP A 34 -13.44 -7.54 5.32
C TRP A 34 -11.96 -7.42 4.91
N VAL A 35 -11.65 -8.03 3.77
CA VAL A 35 -10.28 -8.07 3.21
C VAL A 35 -9.27 -8.61 4.24
N GLY A 36 -9.56 -9.81 4.77
CA GLY A 36 -8.69 -10.48 5.74
C GLY A 36 -8.52 -9.70 7.06
N GLY A 37 -9.57 -9.00 7.49
CA GLY A 37 -9.59 -8.25 8.74
C GLY A 37 -8.83 -6.92 8.70
N THR A 38 -8.50 -6.41 7.53
CA THR A 38 -7.86 -5.09 7.37
C THR A 38 -8.84 -3.94 7.21
N LEU A 39 -10.13 -4.24 6.98
CA LEU A 39 -11.19 -3.24 6.96
C LEU A 39 -12.05 -3.33 8.22
N PRO A 40 -12.63 -2.21 8.67
CA PRO A 40 -13.67 -2.24 9.69
C PRO A 40 -14.95 -2.87 9.15
N GLU A 41 -15.73 -3.51 10.02
CA GLU A 41 -17.02 -4.11 9.69
C GLU A 41 -18.10 -3.02 9.57
N LEU A 42 -18.00 -2.23 8.50
CA LEU A 42 -18.86 -1.10 8.17
C LEU A 42 -19.57 -1.37 6.83
N SER A 43 -20.50 -0.50 6.48
CA SER A 43 -21.35 -0.60 5.27
C SER A 43 -21.22 0.65 4.40
N GLU A 44 -21.95 0.69 3.29
CA GLU A 44 -22.01 1.85 2.40
C GLU A 44 -22.50 3.12 3.10
N LYS A 45 -23.39 2.99 4.09
CA LYS A 45 -23.88 4.11 4.90
C LYS A 45 -22.75 4.79 5.69
N ASP A 46 -21.71 4.05 5.97
CA ASP A 46 -20.51 4.53 6.67
C ASP A 46 -19.41 5.00 5.73
N GLY A 47 -19.63 4.96 4.40
CA GLY A 47 -18.65 5.34 3.39
C GLY A 47 -17.74 4.20 2.91
N LEU A 48 -18.03 2.95 3.28
CA LEU A 48 -17.36 1.76 2.73
C LEU A 48 -18.15 1.27 1.51
N VAL A 49 -17.76 1.73 0.33
CA VAL A 49 -18.52 1.54 -0.91
C VAL A 49 -17.98 0.35 -1.71
N GLU A 50 -18.80 -0.68 -1.82
CA GLU A 50 -18.49 -1.85 -2.63
C GLU A 50 -18.80 -1.60 -4.10
N LEU A 51 -17.80 -1.73 -4.97
CA LEU A 51 -17.91 -1.51 -6.41
C LEU A 51 -18.11 -2.83 -7.14
N SER A 52 -18.77 -2.76 -8.30
CA SER A 52 -18.89 -3.89 -9.22
C SER A 52 -17.51 -4.36 -9.72
N MET A 53 -17.44 -5.59 -10.21
CA MET A 53 -16.22 -6.14 -10.82
C MET A 53 -15.97 -5.54 -12.21
N ALA A 54 -15.58 -4.27 -12.23
CA ALA A 54 -15.38 -3.47 -13.43
C ALA A 54 -14.16 -2.56 -13.24
N ASP A 55 -12.96 -3.17 -13.16
CA ASP A 55 -11.73 -2.52 -12.75
C ASP A 55 -11.43 -1.19 -13.45
N VAL A 56 -11.60 -1.14 -14.77
CA VAL A 56 -11.34 0.11 -15.53
C VAL A 56 -12.29 1.22 -15.08
N SER A 57 -13.58 0.92 -14.96
CA SER A 57 -14.59 1.89 -14.51
C SER A 57 -14.34 2.33 -13.06
N ASN A 58 -13.90 1.41 -12.21
CA ASN A 58 -13.62 1.68 -10.80
C ASN A 58 -12.46 2.66 -10.64
N GLY A 59 -11.40 2.54 -11.44
CA GLY A 59 -10.33 3.54 -11.50
C GLY A 59 -10.86 4.94 -11.82
N GLY A 60 -11.86 5.02 -12.73
CA GLY A 60 -12.55 6.27 -13.07
C GLY A 60 -13.40 6.83 -11.93
N ILE A 61 -14.17 5.98 -11.25
CA ILE A 61 -15.00 6.39 -10.10
C ILE A 61 -14.12 6.98 -8.99
N VAL A 62 -13.04 6.31 -8.65
CA VAL A 62 -12.12 6.74 -7.59
C VAL A 62 -11.40 8.03 -7.99
N THR A 63 -10.99 8.16 -9.25
CA THR A 63 -10.41 9.41 -9.78
C THR A 63 -11.41 10.55 -9.70
N GLY A 64 -12.66 10.34 -10.11
CA GLY A 64 -13.72 11.34 -9.97
C GLY A 64 -13.96 11.77 -8.53
N ALA A 65 -13.92 10.85 -7.58
CA ALA A 65 -14.00 11.17 -6.15
C ALA A 65 -12.83 12.04 -5.68
N GLY A 66 -11.59 11.72 -6.09
CA GLY A 66 -10.42 12.53 -5.81
C GLY A 66 -10.52 13.94 -6.38
N LEU A 67 -10.92 14.08 -7.64
CA LEU A 67 -11.14 15.38 -8.31
C LEU A 67 -12.27 16.20 -7.66
N SER A 68 -13.22 15.55 -6.99
CA SER A 68 -14.31 16.19 -6.26
C SER A 68 -13.92 16.59 -4.83
N ASN A 69 -12.64 16.82 -4.59
CA ASN A 69 -12.08 17.22 -3.28
C ASN A 69 -12.36 16.21 -2.15
N ARG A 70 -12.46 14.93 -2.49
CA ARG A 70 -12.47 13.83 -1.52
C ARG A 70 -11.08 13.23 -1.41
N ARG A 71 -10.83 12.49 -0.32
CA ARG A 71 -9.59 11.73 -0.14
C ARG A 71 -9.91 10.24 -0.10
N PRO A 72 -10.27 9.61 -1.23
CA PRO A 72 -10.65 8.22 -1.24
C PRO A 72 -9.49 7.29 -0.92
N ILE A 73 -9.79 6.21 -0.19
CA ILE A 73 -8.94 5.02 -0.12
C ILE A 73 -9.50 4.03 -1.13
N TYR A 74 -8.66 3.52 -2.02
CA TYR A 74 -9.03 2.52 -3.01
C TYR A 74 -8.35 1.19 -2.74
N VAL A 75 -9.12 0.12 -2.54
CA VAL A 75 -8.61 -1.20 -2.22
C VAL A 75 -8.63 -2.08 -3.47
N ILE A 76 -7.44 -2.42 -3.95
CA ILE A 76 -7.20 -3.41 -5.00
C ILE A 76 -6.71 -4.68 -4.33
N ARG A 77 -7.59 -5.68 -4.19
CA ARG A 77 -7.33 -6.88 -3.38
C ARG A 77 -6.16 -7.73 -3.84
N TYR A 78 -5.81 -7.66 -5.11
CA TYR A 78 -4.66 -8.34 -5.70
C TYR A 78 -3.94 -7.40 -6.66
N GLN A 79 -2.65 -7.26 -6.51
CA GLN A 79 -1.87 -6.32 -7.32
C GLN A 79 -1.92 -6.60 -8.83
N GLY A 80 -2.21 -7.84 -9.25
CA GLY A 80 -2.42 -8.16 -10.65
C GLY A 80 -3.55 -7.38 -11.33
N PHE A 81 -4.56 -6.93 -10.56
CA PHE A 81 -5.64 -6.10 -11.10
C PHE A 81 -5.25 -4.62 -11.29
N ASN A 82 -4.08 -4.22 -10.84
CA ASN A 82 -3.57 -2.87 -11.11
C ASN A 82 -3.48 -2.57 -12.61
N TRP A 83 -3.20 -3.56 -13.43
CA TRP A 83 -3.12 -3.42 -14.88
C TRP A 83 -4.39 -2.84 -15.50
N PHE A 84 -5.55 -3.16 -14.97
CA PHE A 84 -6.83 -2.65 -15.44
C PHE A 84 -7.16 -1.27 -14.87
N ASN A 85 -6.82 -1.02 -13.62
CA ASN A 85 -7.09 0.22 -12.91
C ASN A 85 -6.12 1.36 -13.28
N ALA A 86 -4.88 1.02 -13.61
CA ALA A 86 -3.80 1.97 -13.76
C ALA A 86 -4.03 3.01 -14.87
N SER A 87 -4.69 2.65 -15.96
CA SER A 87 -4.84 3.54 -17.12
C SER A 87 -5.52 4.86 -16.77
N ILE A 88 -6.61 4.83 -16.04
CA ILE A 88 -7.35 6.05 -15.64
C ILE A 88 -6.59 6.81 -14.56
N ILE A 89 -6.11 6.10 -13.54
CA ILE A 89 -5.37 6.71 -12.43
C ILE A 89 -4.12 7.44 -12.94
N LEU A 90 -3.30 6.77 -13.75
CA LEU A 90 -2.04 7.33 -14.26
C LEU A 90 -2.24 8.46 -15.27
N ASN A 91 -3.27 8.37 -16.11
CA ASN A 91 -3.49 9.39 -17.13
C ASN A 91 -4.25 10.61 -16.63
N TYR A 92 -5.04 10.49 -15.58
CA TYR A 92 -5.85 11.60 -15.07
C TYR A 92 -5.45 11.99 -13.64
N ALA A 93 -5.61 11.12 -12.64
CA ALA A 93 -5.34 11.46 -11.25
C ALA A 93 -3.90 11.93 -11.02
N CYS A 94 -2.92 11.20 -11.54
CA CYS A 94 -1.50 11.54 -11.37
C CYS A 94 -1.05 12.81 -12.06
N LYS A 95 -1.79 13.28 -13.06
CA LYS A 95 -1.43 14.44 -13.89
C LYS A 95 -2.28 15.67 -13.62
N SER A 96 -3.41 15.53 -12.94
CA SER A 96 -4.40 16.59 -12.80
C SER A 96 -3.84 17.83 -12.09
N LYS A 97 -3.01 17.65 -11.08
CA LYS A 97 -2.39 18.74 -10.34
C LYS A 97 -1.41 19.54 -11.21
N GLU A 98 -0.59 18.84 -11.99
CA GLU A 98 0.42 19.47 -12.84
C GLU A 98 -0.20 20.14 -14.07
N LEU A 99 -1.16 19.48 -14.73
CA LEU A 99 -1.73 19.97 -15.99
C LEU A 99 -2.85 20.99 -15.80
N TRP A 100 -3.62 20.89 -14.71
CA TRP A 100 -4.84 21.69 -14.52
C TRP A 100 -4.93 22.38 -13.16
N ASP A 101 -3.88 22.28 -12.33
CA ASP A 101 -3.87 22.78 -10.94
C ASP A 101 -5.04 22.24 -10.08
N VAL A 102 -5.48 21.03 -10.38
CA VAL A 102 -6.56 20.34 -9.65
C VAL A 102 -5.98 19.15 -8.89
N PRO A 103 -5.90 19.23 -7.55
CA PRO A 103 -5.46 18.10 -6.74
C PRO A 103 -6.39 16.89 -6.88
N CYS A 104 -5.78 15.69 -6.92
CA CYS A 104 -6.53 14.44 -6.97
C CYS A 104 -5.90 13.39 -6.03
N PRO A 105 -5.94 13.64 -4.71
CA PRO A 105 -5.34 12.71 -3.74
C PRO A 105 -6.11 11.40 -3.68
N ILE A 106 -5.42 10.28 -3.91
CA ILE A 106 -5.97 8.93 -3.80
C ILE A 106 -4.97 8.07 -3.04
N PHE A 107 -5.44 7.34 -2.02
CA PHE A 107 -4.66 6.33 -1.32
C PHE A 107 -5.01 4.95 -1.87
N ILE A 108 -4.15 4.37 -2.69
CA ILE A 108 -4.38 3.08 -3.34
C ILE A 108 -3.70 1.98 -2.53
N ARG A 109 -4.49 1.02 -2.05
CA ARG A 109 -4.02 -0.18 -1.38
C ARG A 109 -3.96 -1.33 -2.39
N GLY A 110 -2.78 -1.67 -2.87
CA GLY A 110 -2.56 -2.85 -3.70
C GLY A 110 -1.98 -3.98 -2.86
N ILE A 111 -2.64 -5.16 -2.82
CA ILE A 111 -2.27 -6.25 -1.93
C ILE A 111 -1.59 -7.37 -2.71
N ALA A 112 -0.38 -7.74 -2.31
CA ALA A 112 0.38 -8.89 -2.80
C ALA A 112 0.34 -10.07 -1.83
N MET A 113 0.57 -11.26 -2.36
CA MET A 113 0.57 -12.53 -1.61
C MET A 113 1.55 -13.54 -2.22
N GLU A 114 2.74 -13.12 -2.63
CA GLU A 114 3.71 -14.03 -3.23
C GLU A 114 3.91 -15.29 -2.38
N GLY A 115 3.98 -16.43 -3.06
CA GLY A 115 4.14 -17.74 -2.43
C GLY A 115 2.87 -18.36 -1.85
N SER A 116 1.72 -17.69 -1.92
CA SER A 116 0.47 -18.13 -1.27
C SER A 116 -0.68 -18.43 -2.25
N ILE A 117 -0.82 -17.67 -3.30
CA ILE A 117 -1.87 -17.80 -4.32
C ILE A 117 -1.19 -17.83 -5.68
N GLY A 118 -1.86 -18.36 -6.70
CA GLY A 118 -1.30 -18.44 -8.06
C GLY A 118 -0.81 -17.09 -8.62
N PRO A 119 -0.05 -17.09 -9.71
CA PRO A 119 0.75 -15.94 -10.15
C PRO A 119 -0.06 -14.68 -10.45
N VAL A 120 -1.31 -14.82 -10.88
CA VAL A 120 -2.16 -13.66 -11.18
C VAL A 120 -2.56 -12.88 -9.92
N ALA A 121 -2.93 -13.60 -8.86
CA ALA A 121 -3.40 -12.98 -7.63
C ALA A 121 -2.26 -12.70 -6.63
N GLY A 122 -1.19 -13.50 -6.68
CA GLY A 122 -0.13 -13.44 -5.68
C GLY A 122 0.97 -12.44 -5.99
N SER A 123 1.24 -12.15 -7.26
CA SER A 123 2.40 -11.38 -7.68
C SER A 123 2.40 -9.92 -7.20
N SER A 124 3.59 -9.38 -7.00
CA SER A 124 3.83 -7.96 -6.71
C SER A 124 3.98 -7.18 -8.01
N HIS A 125 3.21 -6.11 -8.17
CA HIS A 125 3.17 -5.29 -9.39
C HIS A 125 3.37 -3.79 -9.14
N HIS A 126 4.06 -3.40 -8.06
CA HIS A 126 4.34 -1.98 -7.79
C HIS A 126 5.17 -1.32 -8.90
N SER A 127 5.97 -2.10 -9.63
CA SER A 127 6.75 -1.64 -10.78
C SER A 127 5.91 -1.05 -11.92
N LEU A 128 4.62 -1.37 -12.00
CA LEU A 128 3.71 -0.77 -12.97
C LEU A 128 3.63 0.76 -12.82
N TYR A 129 3.60 1.22 -11.57
CA TYR A 129 3.48 2.65 -11.25
C TYR A 129 4.83 3.37 -11.23
N TYR A 130 5.91 2.66 -11.08
CA TYR A 130 7.26 3.19 -10.95
C TYR A 130 7.72 4.04 -12.14
N ARG A 131 7.21 3.76 -13.33
CA ARG A 131 7.60 4.45 -14.56
C ARG A 131 6.80 5.71 -14.86
N MET A 132 5.80 6.01 -14.06
CA MET A 132 4.86 7.08 -14.34
C MET A 132 5.03 8.24 -13.35
N PRO A 133 5.12 9.49 -13.83
CA PRO A 133 5.19 10.64 -12.94
C PRO A 133 3.87 10.90 -12.22
N GLY A 134 3.92 11.62 -11.10
CA GLY A 134 2.74 12.08 -10.37
C GLY A 134 2.15 11.06 -9.39
N ILE A 135 2.86 9.95 -9.12
CA ILE A 135 2.48 8.97 -8.10
C ILE A 135 3.65 8.69 -7.15
N LYS A 136 3.37 8.62 -5.87
CA LYS A 136 4.31 8.12 -4.85
C LYS A 136 4.04 6.65 -4.60
N ILE A 137 5.09 5.88 -4.35
CA ILE A 137 4.98 4.44 -4.08
C ILE A 137 5.64 4.14 -2.75
N ALA A 138 4.92 3.41 -1.88
CA ALA A 138 5.47 2.95 -0.61
C ALA A 138 5.13 1.48 -0.36
N SER A 139 6.04 0.76 0.31
CA SER A 139 5.86 -0.66 0.64
C SER A 139 6.04 -0.92 2.13
N PRO A 140 5.01 -0.64 2.96
CA PRO A 140 5.09 -0.80 4.40
C PRO A 140 5.07 -2.27 4.81
N MET A 141 5.92 -2.59 5.81
CA MET A 141 5.99 -3.91 6.41
C MET A 141 5.75 -3.87 7.93
N THR A 142 5.66 -2.67 8.51
CA THR A 142 5.52 -2.46 9.95
C THR A 142 4.34 -1.56 10.30
N PRO A 143 3.82 -1.64 11.55
CA PRO A 143 2.69 -0.83 11.98
C PRO A 143 2.96 0.69 11.95
N LYS A 144 4.18 1.13 12.31
CA LYS A 144 4.52 2.57 12.30
C LYS A 144 4.69 3.09 10.88
N GLU A 145 5.28 2.30 9.99
CA GLU A 145 5.42 2.68 8.58
C GLU A 145 4.05 2.94 7.95
N TYR A 146 3.09 2.05 8.18
CA TYR A 146 1.75 2.23 7.63
C TYR A 146 1.10 3.52 8.10
N LEU A 147 1.22 3.83 9.39
CA LEU A 147 0.71 5.08 9.95
C LEU A 147 1.42 6.30 9.35
N SER A 148 2.75 6.25 9.25
CA SER A 148 3.55 7.35 8.67
C SER A 148 3.18 7.63 7.21
N ILE A 149 2.95 6.58 6.42
CA ILE A 149 2.51 6.68 5.02
C ILE A 149 1.13 7.33 4.95
N TYR A 150 0.20 6.90 5.79
CA TYR A 150 -1.13 7.49 5.85
C TYR A 150 -1.10 8.96 6.29
N ASP A 151 -0.30 9.30 7.28
CA ASP A 151 -0.12 10.68 7.73
C ASP A 151 0.50 11.57 6.62
N ASN A 152 1.41 11.01 5.84
CA ASN A 152 1.96 11.68 4.66
C ASN A 152 0.86 11.94 3.62
N PHE A 153 0.02 10.95 3.31
CA PHE A 153 -1.12 11.11 2.40
C PHE A 153 -2.09 12.20 2.86
N MET A 154 -2.36 12.27 4.16
CA MET A 154 -3.30 13.29 4.70
C MET A 154 -2.76 14.71 4.68
N LYS A 155 -1.44 14.89 4.53
CA LYS A 155 -0.77 16.20 4.47
C LYS A 155 -0.44 16.67 3.06
N ASN A 156 -0.52 15.77 2.08
CA ASN A 156 -0.15 16.04 0.69
C ASN A 156 -1.30 15.72 -0.26
N ASP A 157 -1.29 16.30 -1.44
CA ASP A 157 -2.33 16.12 -2.47
C ASP A 157 -1.89 15.21 -3.62
N ASP A 158 -0.99 14.29 -3.32
CA ASP A 158 -0.45 13.35 -4.31
C ASP A 158 -1.29 12.06 -4.36
N VAL A 159 -1.26 11.41 -5.51
CA VAL A 159 -1.67 10.01 -5.60
C VAL A 159 -0.61 9.15 -4.92
N LEU A 160 -1.04 8.26 -4.04
CA LEU A 160 -0.18 7.36 -3.29
C LEU A 160 -0.56 5.90 -3.52
N TYR A 161 0.36 5.12 -4.07
CA TYR A 161 0.23 3.67 -4.17
C TYR A 161 0.95 2.99 -3.01
N VAL A 162 0.21 2.24 -2.22
CA VAL A 162 0.73 1.44 -1.10
C VAL A 162 0.76 -0.02 -1.51
N SER A 163 1.96 -0.51 -1.77
CA SER A 163 2.23 -1.91 -2.09
C SER A 163 2.25 -2.73 -0.80
N GLU A 164 1.10 -3.24 -0.41
CA GLU A 164 0.95 -4.09 0.78
C GLU A 164 1.32 -5.55 0.46
N HIS A 165 1.80 -6.28 1.46
CA HIS A 165 1.99 -7.71 1.37
C HIS A 165 1.35 -8.42 2.56
N ARG A 166 0.53 -9.45 2.31
CA ARG A 166 -0.19 -10.18 3.38
C ARG A 166 0.73 -10.83 4.41
N GLY A 167 1.94 -11.21 4.01
CA GLY A 167 2.95 -11.74 4.92
C GLY A 167 3.34 -10.80 6.06
N SER A 168 3.11 -9.48 5.91
CA SER A 168 3.36 -8.51 6.97
C SER A 168 2.20 -8.33 7.96
N TYR A 169 1.00 -8.81 7.65
CA TYR A 169 -0.20 -8.46 8.41
C TYR A 169 -0.21 -8.91 9.88
N SER A 170 0.53 -9.97 10.21
CA SER A 170 0.72 -10.41 11.59
C SER A 170 1.93 -9.78 12.29
N ASN A 171 2.75 -9.02 11.57
CA ASN A 171 3.93 -8.41 12.14
C ASN A 171 3.57 -7.28 13.13
N THR A 172 4.25 -7.29 14.28
CA THR A 172 4.16 -6.26 15.34
C THR A 172 5.44 -5.45 15.47
N ASP A 173 6.52 -5.94 14.89
CA ASP A 173 7.86 -5.42 15.08
C ASP A 173 8.22 -4.37 14.02
N GLU A 174 9.06 -3.42 14.42
CA GLU A 174 9.62 -2.43 13.50
C GLU A 174 10.91 -2.96 12.89
N LEU A 175 11.11 -2.67 11.61
CA LEU A 175 12.31 -3.04 10.86
C LEU A 175 13.34 -1.92 10.96
N LYS A 176 14.54 -2.24 11.46
CA LYS A 176 15.65 -1.29 11.60
C LYS A 176 16.61 -1.40 10.43
N ASP A 177 17.20 -0.28 10.08
CA ASP A 177 18.38 -0.26 9.21
C ASP A 177 19.63 -0.67 10.00
N PHE A 178 20.53 -1.37 9.30
CA PHE A 178 21.82 -1.78 9.81
C PHE A 178 22.87 -1.31 8.79
N VAL A 179 23.27 -0.06 8.89
CA VAL A 179 24.27 0.54 7.99
C VAL A 179 25.44 1.01 8.85
N SER A 180 26.64 0.55 8.52
CA SER A 180 27.88 0.94 9.18
C SER A 180 29.01 1.02 8.17
N GLU A 181 30.18 1.50 8.60
CA GLU A 181 31.41 1.44 7.81
C GLU A 181 31.95 -0.01 7.70
N ASN A 182 32.67 -0.29 6.66
CA ASN A 182 33.35 -1.58 6.43
C ASN A 182 32.41 -2.80 6.36
N LEU A 183 31.28 -2.66 5.66
CA LEU A 183 30.41 -3.78 5.31
C LEU A 183 30.99 -4.55 4.10
N ASP A 184 30.87 -5.87 4.11
CA ASP A 184 31.17 -6.70 2.94
C ASP A 184 30.02 -6.64 1.92
N ILE A 185 28.77 -6.59 2.40
CA ILE A 185 27.55 -6.57 1.57
C ILE A 185 26.54 -5.63 2.22
N ILE A 186 25.85 -4.82 1.40
CA ILE A 186 24.67 -4.09 1.82
C ILE A 186 23.45 -4.55 1.01
N LEU A 187 22.34 -4.87 1.69
CA LEU A 187 21.09 -5.30 1.10
C LEU A 187 20.11 -4.12 1.09
N PHE A 188 19.40 -3.94 -0.04
CA PHE A 188 18.34 -2.95 -0.22
C PHE A 188 16.99 -3.67 -0.47
N PRO A 189 16.41 -4.31 0.53
CA PRO A 189 15.21 -5.11 0.36
C PRO A 189 13.95 -4.25 0.28
N ILE A 190 12.97 -4.70 -0.51
CA ILE A 190 11.66 -4.08 -0.70
C ILE A 190 10.57 -5.09 -0.35
N SER A 191 9.47 -4.65 0.25
CA SER A 191 8.32 -5.49 0.57
C SER A 191 8.69 -6.72 1.42
N ILE A 192 8.16 -7.88 1.11
CA ILE A 192 8.35 -9.12 1.88
C ILE A 192 9.83 -9.55 1.99
N THR A 193 10.65 -9.18 1.00
CA THR A 193 12.10 -9.49 1.04
C THR A 193 12.83 -8.81 2.19
N ARG A 194 12.22 -7.82 2.84
CA ARG A 194 12.78 -7.17 4.03
C ARG A 194 12.90 -8.14 5.22
N PHE A 195 11.95 -9.06 5.38
CA PHE A 195 12.05 -10.13 6.39
C PHE A 195 13.10 -11.17 5.99
N GLU A 196 13.18 -11.50 4.71
CA GLU A 196 14.21 -12.44 4.21
C GLU A 196 15.61 -11.87 4.38
N ALA A 197 15.82 -10.58 4.12
CA ALA A 197 17.10 -9.92 4.31
C ALA A 197 17.58 -9.98 5.76
N GLN A 198 16.67 -9.85 6.74
CA GLN A 198 17.03 -10.01 8.15
C GLN A 198 17.47 -11.45 8.47
N ARG A 199 16.78 -12.46 7.94
CA ARG A 199 17.17 -13.85 8.10
C ARG A 199 18.51 -14.15 7.44
N ALA A 200 18.70 -13.66 6.22
CA ALA A 200 19.94 -13.80 5.48
C ALA A 200 21.12 -13.13 6.21
N LYS A 201 20.92 -11.93 6.79
CA LYS A 201 21.94 -11.25 7.59
C LYS A 201 22.41 -12.14 8.74
N ILE A 202 21.47 -12.67 9.53
CA ILE A 202 21.81 -13.53 10.68
C ILE A 202 22.60 -14.77 10.24
N GLU A 203 22.25 -15.35 9.11
CA GLU A 203 22.94 -16.54 8.60
C GLU A 203 24.33 -16.23 8.07
N LEU A 204 24.47 -15.18 7.27
CA LEU A 204 25.76 -14.80 6.69
C LEU A 204 26.75 -14.31 7.73
N GLU A 205 26.30 -13.67 8.80
CA GLU A 205 27.15 -13.23 9.92
C GLU A 205 27.79 -14.42 10.66
N LYS A 206 27.14 -15.58 10.72
CA LYS A 206 27.75 -16.81 11.26
C LYS A 206 28.93 -17.29 10.43
N HIS A 207 28.97 -16.94 9.16
CA HIS A 207 30.06 -17.25 8.25
C HIS A 207 31.13 -16.13 8.18
N GLY A 208 31.04 -15.13 9.06
CA GLY A 208 32.04 -14.07 9.20
C GLY A 208 31.84 -12.85 8.28
N TYR A 209 30.76 -12.80 7.51
CA TYR A 209 30.44 -11.64 6.66
C TYR A 209 29.80 -10.52 7.47
N LYS A 210 30.16 -9.27 7.13
CA LYS A 210 29.55 -8.06 7.70
C LYS A 210 28.43 -7.57 6.78
N ILE A 211 27.18 -7.77 7.18
CA ILE A 211 26.02 -7.51 6.34
C ILE A 211 25.27 -6.27 6.82
N GLY A 212 25.08 -5.31 5.91
CA GLY A 212 24.21 -4.17 6.09
C GLY A 212 22.81 -4.40 5.53
N ILE A 213 21.83 -3.70 6.07
CA ILE A 213 20.45 -3.62 5.52
C ILE A 213 20.02 -2.16 5.54
N ALA A 214 19.61 -1.66 4.37
CA ALA A 214 18.91 -0.39 4.21
C ALA A 214 17.50 -0.69 3.69
N ASN A 215 16.52 -0.63 4.56
CA ASN A 215 15.13 -0.97 4.25
C ASN A 215 14.49 0.06 3.31
N ILE A 216 13.96 -0.38 2.18
CA ILE A 216 13.29 0.51 1.24
C ILE A 216 11.81 0.57 1.57
N LEU A 217 11.36 1.72 2.06
CA LEU A 217 9.96 2.04 2.32
C LEU A 217 9.33 2.78 1.14
N TRP A 218 10.00 3.81 0.65
CA TRP A 218 9.58 4.61 -0.51
C TRP A 218 10.36 4.19 -1.75
N ILE A 219 9.64 3.94 -2.85
CA ILE A 219 10.17 3.42 -4.12
C ILE A 219 10.15 4.53 -5.17
#